data_099195d92b1bf24238e478f381deb4a5
#
_entry.id   099195d92b1bf24238e478f381deb4a5
#
_cell.length_a   1.000
_cell.length_b   1.000
_cell.length_c   1.000
_cell.angle_alpha   90.00
_cell.angle_beta   90.00
_cell.angle_gamma   90.00
#
_symmetry.space_group_name_H-M   'P 1'
#
loop_
_entity.id
_entity.type
_entity.pdbx_description
1 polymer ?
#
loop_
_entity_poly.entity_id
_entity_poly.type
_entity_poly.pdbx_seq_one_letter_code
_entity_poly.pdbx_strand_id
1 'polypeptide(L)'
;MPGRYRHRARRFSLPAWLPGLVLGFAAGVLITWALFPRATAAQVIPTGGPAASPAPYYTAPPTSTTAPTASPEPAKAASEHPWYLTLVNFETPIDPELEVPLSTLEGSTQRFDSRAISALEDMLAAMEAEGLSPAVCSGYRTRETQETLYARQVDFWLGMGYSQADAEAEACLMVARPDTSEHQLGLAADIVAADYQVLDASQENTPEQQWLLAHCQEYGFILRYPSGKTDRTGVSYEPWHYRYVGKAAAEAIMVQGLCLEEYLESLEN
;
A
#
# COMPACT_ATOMS: atom_id res chain seq x y z
N MET A 1 2.88 39.78 5.28
CA MET A 1 1.58 39.57 4.57
C MET A 1 1.73 38.30 3.76
N PRO A 2 1.09 37.17 4.12
CA PRO A 2 1.19 35.93 3.36
C PRO A 2 0.17 35.92 2.21
N GLY A 3 0.67 35.65 0.99
CA GLY A 3 -0.15 35.57 -0.22
C GLY A 3 -0.97 34.28 -0.24
N ARG A 4 -2.27 34.41 -0.32
CA ARG A 4 -3.20 33.30 -0.50
C ARG A 4 -3.09 32.75 -1.94
N TYR A 5 -2.56 31.56 -2.12
CA TYR A 5 -2.70 30.80 -3.36
C TYR A 5 -4.15 30.30 -3.46
N ARG A 6 -4.89 30.85 -4.43
CA ARG A 6 -6.21 30.32 -4.81
C ARG A 6 -5.99 29.21 -5.83
N HIS A 7 -6.25 27.96 -5.46
CA HIS A 7 -6.41 26.87 -6.41
C HIS A 7 -7.62 27.14 -7.31
N ARG A 8 -7.34 27.32 -8.58
CA ARG A 8 -8.36 27.47 -9.62
C ARG A 8 -8.70 26.07 -10.13
N ALA A 9 -9.80 25.49 -9.65
CA ALA A 9 -10.34 24.24 -10.17
C ALA A 9 -10.60 24.40 -11.66
N ARG A 10 -9.83 23.73 -12.49
CA ARG A 10 -10.12 23.60 -13.94
C ARG A 10 -11.22 22.55 -14.09
N ARG A 11 -12.40 23.00 -14.48
CA ARG A 11 -13.46 22.11 -14.96
C ARG A 11 -13.01 21.55 -16.31
N PHE A 12 -12.69 20.27 -16.35
CA PHE A 12 -12.54 19.53 -17.61
C PHE A 12 -13.93 19.31 -18.20
N SER A 13 -14.19 19.87 -19.36
CA SER A 13 -15.35 19.52 -20.18
C SER A 13 -14.96 18.33 -21.04
N LEU A 14 -15.58 17.18 -20.82
CA LEU A 14 -15.44 16.02 -21.70
C LEU A 14 -16.02 16.34 -23.08
N PRO A 15 -15.36 15.92 -24.17
CA PRO A 15 -15.85 16.14 -25.51
C PRO A 15 -17.16 15.34 -25.76
N ALA A 16 -18.11 15.98 -26.47
CA ALA A 16 -19.50 15.55 -26.64
C ALA A 16 -19.74 14.24 -27.45
N TRP A 17 -18.71 13.49 -27.79
CA TRP A 17 -18.82 12.25 -28.59
C TRP A 17 -18.74 10.94 -27.74
N LEU A 18 -18.56 11.02 -26.42
CA LEU A 18 -18.46 9.86 -25.51
C LEU A 18 -19.76 9.09 -25.19
N PRO A 19 -20.99 9.55 -25.43
CA PRO A 19 -22.21 8.76 -25.17
C PRO A 19 -22.44 7.60 -26.13
N GLY A 20 -21.75 7.54 -27.28
CA GLY A 20 -22.01 6.51 -28.29
C GLY A 20 -21.29 5.18 -28.08
N LEU A 21 -20.26 5.11 -27.23
CA LEU A 21 -19.40 3.93 -27.10
C LEU A 21 -19.84 2.98 -25.96
N VAL A 22 -20.65 3.44 -25.01
CA VAL A 22 -21.11 2.62 -23.87
C VAL A 22 -22.32 1.77 -24.20
N LEU A 23 -23.12 2.15 -25.20
CA LEU A 23 -24.32 1.38 -25.62
C LEU A 23 -24.03 0.25 -26.62
N GLY A 24 -22.84 0.22 -27.23
CA GLY A 24 -22.45 -0.83 -28.18
C GLY A 24 -21.97 -2.13 -27.52
N PHE A 25 -21.49 -2.08 -26.28
CA PHE A 25 -20.96 -3.25 -25.60
C PHE A 25 -22.02 -4.11 -24.87
N ALA A 26 -23.15 -3.52 -24.51
CA ALA A 26 -24.25 -4.23 -23.82
C ALA A 26 -25.15 -5.06 -24.75
N ALA A 27 -25.16 -4.77 -26.06
CA ALA A 27 -25.99 -5.50 -27.03
C ALA A 27 -25.28 -6.72 -27.64
N GLY A 28 -23.95 -6.81 -27.58
CA GLY A 28 -23.15 -7.89 -28.17
C GLY A 28 -23.11 -9.19 -27.33
N VAL A 29 -23.39 -9.11 -26.03
CA VAL A 29 -23.24 -10.27 -25.11
C VAL A 29 -24.52 -11.13 -25.01
N LEU A 30 -25.68 -10.65 -25.46
CA LEU A 30 -26.96 -11.36 -25.31
C LEU A 30 -27.37 -12.22 -26.54
N ILE A 31 -26.63 -12.21 -27.64
CA ILE A 31 -27.03 -12.94 -28.87
C ILE A 31 -26.27 -14.25 -29.07
N THR A 32 -25.20 -14.52 -28.33
CA THR A 32 -24.37 -15.73 -28.53
C THR A 32 -24.79 -16.97 -27.70
N TRP A 33 -25.85 -16.91 -26.89
CA TRP A 33 -26.28 -18.04 -26.04
C TRP A 33 -27.37 -18.94 -26.63
N ALA A 34 -27.85 -18.65 -27.83
CA ALA A 34 -29.04 -19.34 -28.37
C ALA A 34 -28.77 -20.35 -29.50
N LEU A 35 -27.53 -20.57 -29.95
CA LEU A 35 -27.30 -21.35 -31.19
C LEU A 35 -26.29 -22.50 -31.11
N PHE A 36 -25.89 -23.00 -29.92
CA PHE A 36 -25.04 -24.20 -29.88
C PHE A 36 -25.77 -25.39 -29.17
N PRO A 37 -25.88 -26.56 -29.85
CA PRO A 37 -26.43 -27.77 -29.24
C PRO A 37 -25.44 -28.35 -28.21
N ARG A 38 -26.01 -28.86 -27.10
CA ARG A 38 -25.28 -29.59 -26.07
C ARG A 38 -24.66 -30.85 -26.66
N ALA A 39 -23.33 -30.89 -26.73
CA ALA A 39 -22.56 -32.11 -26.95
C ALA A 39 -22.06 -32.64 -25.58
N THR A 40 -22.22 -33.94 -25.41
CA THR A 40 -21.86 -34.74 -24.25
C THR A 40 -20.35 -34.72 -23.94
N ALA A 41 -20.05 -34.80 -22.66
CA ALA A 41 -18.70 -34.76 -22.09
C ALA A 41 -17.77 -35.84 -22.64
N ALA A 42 -16.64 -35.42 -23.24
CA ALA A 42 -15.43 -36.20 -23.30
C ALA A 42 -14.30 -35.39 -22.63
N GLN A 43 -13.67 -36.01 -21.65
CA GLN A 43 -12.50 -35.44 -20.97
C GLN A 43 -11.38 -35.18 -21.96
N VAL A 44 -11.03 -33.92 -22.17
CA VAL A 44 -9.79 -33.52 -22.84
C VAL A 44 -8.90 -32.88 -21.81
N ILE A 45 -7.78 -33.52 -21.56
CA ILE A 45 -6.66 -32.97 -20.76
C ILE A 45 -6.11 -31.76 -21.51
N PRO A 46 -6.07 -30.55 -20.94
CA PRO A 46 -5.42 -29.42 -21.58
C PRO A 46 -3.91 -29.59 -21.46
N THR A 47 -3.24 -29.82 -22.59
CA THR A 47 -1.80 -29.62 -22.73
C THR A 47 -1.51 -28.13 -22.61
N GLY A 48 -0.56 -27.76 -21.72
CA GLY A 48 -0.25 -26.41 -21.30
C GLY A 48 0.03 -25.43 -22.43
N GLY A 49 -0.73 -24.35 -22.43
CA GLY A 49 -0.31 -23.09 -23.05
C GLY A 49 0.65 -22.35 -22.09
N PRO A 50 1.52 -21.46 -22.60
CA PRO A 50 2.49 -20.78 -21.75
C PRO A 50 1.76 -19.93 -20.71
N ALA A 51 2.02 -20.24 -19.44
CA ALA A 51 1.59 -19.43 -18.31
C ALA A 51 2.13 -18.01 -18.48
N ALA A 52 1.25 -17.02 -18.32
CA ALA A 52 1.67 -15.64 -18.20
C ALA A 52 2.70 -15.56 -17.07
N SER A 53 3.89 -15.05 -17.41
CA SER A 53 4.98 -14.87 -16.45
C SER A 53 4.50 -13.92 -15.36
N PRO A 54 4.54 -14.30 -14.07
CA PRO A 54 4.22 -13.36 -12.99
C PRO A 54 5.23 -12.21 -13.04
N ALA A 55 4.76 -11.01 -12.74
CA ALA A 55 5.64 -9.85 -12.57
C ALA A 55 6.78 -10.22 -11.60
N PRO A 56 8.02 -9.78 -11.84
CA PRO A 56 9.17 -10.24 -11.07
C PRO A 56 9.04 -9.80 -9.62
N TYR A 57 8.99 -10.77 -8.71
CA TYR A 57 9.11 -10.57 -7.28
C TYR A 57 10.46 -9.93 -6.96
N TYR A 58 10.43 -8.83 -6.22
CA TYR A 58 11.64 -8.21 -5.72
C TYR A 58 12.14 -8.97 -4.50
N THR A 59 13.16 -9.78 -4.68
CA THR A 59 14.07 -10.16 -3.59
C THR A 59 15.17 -9.10 -3.53
N ALA A 60 15.25 -8.36 -2.44
CA ALA A 60 16.35 -7.43 -2.20
C ALA A 60 17.68 -8.22 -2.15
N PRO A 61 18.77 -7.69 -2.71
CA PRO A 61 20.08 -8.32 -2.59
C PRO A 61 20.54 -8.29 -1.12
N PRO A 62 21.27 -9.33 -0.63
CA PRO A 62 21.79 -9.36 0.73
C PRO A 62 22.82 -8.25 0.93
N THR A 63 22.58 -7.38 1.89
CA THR A 63 23.52 -6.33 2.30
C THR A 63 24.53 -6.90 3.31
N SER A 64 25.80 -6.89 2.96
CA SER A 64 26.90 -7.25 3.87
C SER A 64 27.07 -6.19 4.95
N THR A 65 26.90 -6.59 6.20
CA THR A 65 27.02 -5.71 7.38
C THR A 65 28.44 -5.77 7.94
N THR A 66 29.11 -4.62 7.99
CA THR A 66 30.19 -4.36 8.95
C THR A 66 29.72 -3.26 9.89
N ALA A 67 29.62 -3.57 11.18
CA ALA A 67 29.18 -2.64 12.21
C ALA A 67 30.32 -1.68 12.62
N PRO A 68 30.05 -0.38 12.80
CA PRO A 68 30.87 0.50 13.62
C PRO A 68 30.22 0.76 14.99
N THR A 69 31.07 0.80 15.99
CA THR A 69 30.78 1.10 17.40
C THR A 69 30.36 2.57 17.55
N ALA A 70 29.17 2.82 18.08
CA ALA A 70 28.64 4.16 18.30
C ALA A 70 28.97 4.71 19.67
N SER A 71 29.38 5.99 19.70
CA SER A 71 29.52 6.86 20.87
C SER A 71 28.18 7.59 21.09
N PRO A 72 27.72 7.85 22.33
CA PRO A 72 26.40 8.46 22.55
C PRO A 72 26.44 9.97 22.27
N GLU A 73 25.58 10.44 21.37
CA GLU A 73 25.34 11.83 21.04
C GLU A 73 24.02 12.34 21.69
N PRO A 74 23.86 13.67 21.89
CA PRO A 74 22.85 14.24 22.76
C PRO A 74 21.42 14.03 22.23
N ALA A 75 20.51 13.70 23.14
CA ALA A 75 19.11 13.46 22.87
C ALA A 75 18.45 14.66 22.14
N LYS A 76 18.02 14.42 20.88
CA LYS A 76 17.11 15.29 20.12
C LYS A 76 15.80 15.41 20.90
N ALA A 77 15.19 16.58 20.90
CA ALA A 77 13.91 16.83 21.58
C ALA A 77 12.93 15.70 21.28
N ALA A 78 12.37 15.10 22.34
CA ALA A 78 11.36 14.05 22.19
C ALA A 78 10.20 14.58 21.36
N SER A 79 9.78 13.85 20.34
CA SER A 79 8.54 14.12 19.61
C SER A 79 7.37 14.15 20.62
N GLU A 80 6.40 15.06 20.44
CA GLU A 80 5.23 15.18 21.32
C GLU A 80 4.40 13.87 21.34
N HIS A 81 4.59 13.01 20.33
CA HIS A 81 3.88 11.73 20.18
C HIS A 81 4.82 10.53 20.31
N PRO A 82 4.29 9.34 20.67
CA PRO A 82 5.03 8.09 20.65
C PRO A 82 5.66 7.82 19.26
N TRP A 83 6.84 7.18 19.24
CA TRP A 83 7.61 6.89 18.03
C TRP A 83 6.80 6.21 16.91
N TYR A 84 5.81 5.38 17.27
CA TYR A 84 4.96 4.68 16.31
C TYR A 84 3.86 5.58 15.67
N LEU A 85 3.69 6.80 16.17
CA LEU A 85 2.80 7.81 15.60
C LEU A 85 3.55 8.82 14.72
N THR A 86 4.83 8.62 14.43
CA THR A 86 5.57 9.47 13.50
C THR A 86 4.85 9.52 12.15
N LEU A 87 4.39 10.70 11.76
CA LEU A 87 3.79 10.92 10.45
C LEU A 87 4.90 11.03 9.39
N VAL A 88 4.75 10.27 8.32
CA VAL A 88 5.54 10.41 7.10
C VAL A 88 4.58 10.37 5.92
N ASN A 89 4.60 11.43 5.12
CA ASN A 89 3.81 11.58 3.90
C ASN A 89 4.47 12.63 2.99
N PHE A 90 3.78 13.05 1.94
CA PHE A 90 4.31 14.02 0.96
C PHE A 90 4.61 15.43 1.54
N GLU A 91 3.99 15.80 2.67
CA GLU A 91 4.22 17.08 3.38
C GLU A 91 5.26 16.93 4.50
N THR A 92 5.37 15.74 5.07
CA THR A 92 6.22 15.43 6.23
C THR A 92 7.20 14.31 5.87
N PRO A 93 8.35 14.65 5.26
CA PRO A 93 9.35 13.66 4.90
C PRO A 93 10.04 13.09 6.13
N ILE A 94 10.58 11.87 5.98
CA ILE A 94 11.34 11.19 7.01
C ILE A 94 12.64 11.97 7.33
N ASP A 95 13.00 12.01 8.61
CA ASP A 95 14.30 12.54 9.02
C ASP A 95 15.42 11.66 8.43
N PRO A 96 16.35 12.23 7.62
CA PRO A 96 17.40 11.46 6.97
C PRO A 96 18.36 10.80 7.97
N GLU A 97 18.40 11.26 9.22
CA GLU A 97 19.21 10.69 10.30
C GLU A 97 18.45 9.65 11.13
N LEU A 98 17.21 9.33 10.76
CA LEU A 98 16.41 8.35 11.50
C LEU A 98 17.01 6.94 11.34
N GLU A 99 17.45 6.37 12.44
CA GLU A 99 17.84 4.97 12.51
C GLU A 99 16.62 4.11 12.93
N VAL A 100 16.25 3.14 12.10
CA VAL A 100 15.16 2.23 12.37
C VAL A 100 15.73 0.91 12.87
N PRO A 101 15.42 0.48 14.11
CA PRO A 101 15.83 -0.83 14.60
C PRO A 101 15.01 -1.91 13.89
N LEU A 102 15.65 -2.77 13.11
CA LEU A 102 14.98 -3.73 12.25
C LEU A 102 15.19 -5.17 12.70
N SER A 103 14.15 -5.98 12.65
CA SER A 103 14.18 -7.44 12.74
C SER A 103 13.57 -8.06 11.49
N THR A 104 13.97 -9.31 11.20
CA THR A 104 13.38 -10.07 10.10
C THR A 104 12.14 -10.80 10.60
N LEU A 105 11.04 -10.70 9.83
CA LEU A 105 9.79 -11.39 10.10
C LEU A 105 10.00 -12.92 10.01
N GLU A 106 9.46 -13.68 10.95
CA GLU A 106 9.61 -15.13 10.99
C GLU A 106 9.10 -15.78 9.69
N GLY A 107 9.86 -16.71 9.15
CA GLY A 107 9.53 -17.41 7.90
C GLY A 107 9.61 -16.57 6.62
N SER A 108 10.10 -15.33 6.70
CA SER A 108 10.14 -14.39 5.57
C SER A 108 11.53 -13.76 5.40
N THR A 109 11.72 -13.04 4.29
CA THR A 109 12.87 -12.14 4.08
C THR A 109 12.51 -10.69 4.40
N GLN A 110 11.26 -10.40 4.69
CA GLN A 110 10.79 -9.06 4.98
C GLN A 110 11.27 -8.60 6.36
N ARG A 111 11.57 -7.32 6.48
CA ARG A 111 12.02 -6.71 7.72
C ARG A 111 10.98 -5.73 8.22
N PHE A 112 10.91 -5.54 9.52
CA PHE A 112 10.01 -4.61 10.19
C PHE A 112 10.69 -3.99 11.40
N ASP A 113 10.15 -2.90 11.94
CA ASP A 113 10.69 -2.30 13.18
C ASP A 113 10.62 -3.34 14.30
N SER A 114 11.78 -3.61 14.92
CA SER A 114 11.92 -4.66 15.94
C SER A 114 11.03 -4.42 17.18
N ARG A 115 10.60 -3.17 17.39
CA ARG A 115 9.71 -2.79 18.50
C ARG A 115 8.24 -3.11 18.23
N ALA A 116 7.87 -3.33 16.96
CA ALA A 116 6.51 -3.59 16.52
C ALA A 116 6.35 -4.94 15.81
N ILE A 117 7.44 -5.66 15.51
CA ILE A 117 7.40 -6.90 14.72
C ILE A 117 6.54 -7.98 15.38
N SER A 118 6.58 -8.13 16.72
CA SER A 118 5.75 -9.10 17.41
C SER A 118 4.25 -8.86 17.24
N ALA A 119 3.82 -7.60 17.12
CA ALA A 119 2.43 -7.28 16.85
C ALA A 119 2.00 -7.71 15.43
N LEU A 120 2.91 -7.61 14.45
CA LEU A 120 2.68 -8.11 13.09
C LEU A 120 2.62 -9.64 13.09
N GLU A 121 3.56 -10.31 13.76
CA GLU A 121 3.60 -11.77 13.86
C GLU A 121 2.36 -12.34 14.56
N ASP A 122 1.90 -11.72 15.66
CA ASP A 122 0.67 -12.08 16.35
C ASP A 122 -0.57 -11.94 15.46
N MET A 123 -0.63 -10.87 14.65
CA MET A 123 -1.72 -10.63 13.70
C MET A 123 -1.75 -11.71 12.62
N LEU A 124 -0.60 -12.00 11.99
CA LEU A 124 -0.50 -13.03 10.96
C LEU A 124 -0.84 -14.43 11.52
N ALA A 125 -0.33 -14.77 12.70
CA ALA A 125 -0.64 -16.04 13.37
C ALA A 125 -2.13 -16.21 13.69
N ALA A 126 -2.82 -15.13 14.08
CA ALA A 126 -4.26 -15.15 14.29
C ALA A 126 -5.06 -15.40 12.98
N MET A 127 -4.64 -14.79 11.88
CA MET A 127 -5.22 -15.07 10.57
C MET A 127 -5.04 -16.53 10.16
N GLU A 128 -3.83 -17.06 10.32
CA GLU A 128 -3.51 -18.46 10.02
C GLU A 128 -4.31 -19.45 10.91
N ALA A 129 -4.53 -19.12 12.19
CA ALA A 129 -5.35 -19.91 13.11
C ALA A 129 -6.82 -20.01 12.66
N GLU A 130 -7.31 -19.02 11.91
CA GLU A 130 -8.64 -19.03 11.28
C GLU A 130 -8.64 -19.66 9.87
N GLY A 131 -7.49 -20.22 9.42
CA GLY A 131 -7.36 -20.91 8.15
C GLY A 131 -7.11 -20.00 6.95
N LEU A 132 -6.77 -18.74 7.20
CA LEU A 132 -6.36 -17.79 6.17
C LEU A 132 -4.87 -17.96 5.83
N SER A 133 -4.48 -17.43 4.68
CA SER A 133 -3.08 -17.55 4.21
C SER A 133 -2.53 -16.15 3.85
N PRO A 134 -2.25 -15.29 4.85
CA PRO A 134 -1.68 -13.97 4.59
C PRO A 134 -0.23 -14.08 4.12
N ALA A 135 0.18 -13.17 3.23
CA ALA A 135 1.56 -13.03 2.80
C ALA A 135 2.00 -11.56 2.91
N VAL A 136 3.07 -11.29 3.65
CA VAL A 136 3.71 -9.97 3.66
C VAL A 136 4.62 -9.86 2.45
N CYS A 137 4.16 -9.17 1.41
CA CYS A 137 4.92 -9.01 0.17
C CYS A 137 5.89 -7.83 0.22
N SER A 138 5.70 -6.87 1.14
CA SER A 138 6.62 -5.76 1.37
C SER A 138 6.57 -5.29 2.82
N GLY A 139 7.73 -5.20 3.47
CA GLY A 139 7.94 -4.60 4.78
C GLY A 139 8.82 -3.35 4.67
N TYR A 140 9.89 -3.28 5.47
CA TYR A 140 10.85 -2.18 5.39
C TYR A 140 11.50 -2.07 4.00
N ARG A 141 11.57 -0.85 3.49
CA ARG A 141 12.29 -0.50 2.24
C ARG A 141 13.40 0.49 2.53
N THR A 142 14.58 0.26 1.94
CA THR A 142 15.63 1.29 1.94
C THR A 142 15.23 2.46 1.04
N ARG A 143 15.88 3.60 1.22
CA ARG A 143 15.71 4.76 0.35
C ARG A 143 15.93 4.41 -1.12
N GLU A 144 17.00 3.67 -1.42
CA GLU A 144 17.37 3.27 -2.79
C GLU A 144 16.32 2.35 -3.43
N THR A 145 15.73 1.46 -2.62
CA THR A 145 14.61 0.62 -3.08
C THR A 145 13.41 1.47 -3.42
N GLN A 146 13.04 2.41 -2.55
CA GLN A 146 11.91 3.32 -2.77
C GLN A 146 12.13 4.21 -4.00
N GLU A 147 13.34 4.72 -4.20
CA GLU A 147 13.72 5.50 -5.38
C GLU A 147 13.53 4.70 -6.69
N THR A 148 13.97 3.43 -6.66
CA THR A 148 13.80 2.52 -7.80
C THR A 148 12.32 2.26 -8.12
N LEU A 149 11.50 2.04 -7.09
CA LEU A 149 10.07 1.79 -7.25
C LEU A 149 9.35 3.04 -7.79
N TYR A 150 9.64 4.20 -7.23
CA TYR A 150 9.07 5.47 -7.68
C TYR A 150 9.46 5.78 -9.13
N ALA A 151 10.75 5.64 -9.49
CA ALA A 151 11.21 5.87 -10.86
C ALA A 151 10.49 4.96 -11.87
N ARG A 152 10.29 3.69 -11.54
CA ARG A 152 9.53 2.75 -12.39
C ARG A 152 8.09 3.16 -12.57
N GLN A 153 7.45 3.68 -11.53
CA GLN A 153 6.07 4.15 -11.61
C GLN A 153 5.97 5.40 -12.49
N VAL A 154 6.93 6.32 -12.41
CA VAL A 154 7.03 7.47 -13.32
C VAL A 154 7.23 7.01 -14.77
N ASP A 155 8.18 6.09 -15.01
CA ASP A 155 8.45 5.55 -16.33
C ASP A 155 7.24 4.86 -16.96
N PHE A 156 6.43 4.17 -16.14
CA PHE A 156 5.16 3.59 -16.57
C PHE A 156 4.22 4.67 -17.15
N TRP A 157 4.00 5.75 -16.42
CA TRP A 157 3.12 6.83 -16.86
C TRP A 157 3.67 7.60 -18.06
N LEU A 158 5.00 7.79 -18.13
CA LEU A 158 5.66 8.34 -19.32
C LEU A 158 5.44 7.46 -20.55
N GLY A 159 5.54 6.12 -20.36
CA GLY A 159 5.25 5.13 -21.41
C GLY A 159 3.80 5.16 -21.90
N MET A 160 2.86 5.61 -21.07
CA MET A 160 1.45 5.83 -21.40
C MET A 160 1.22 7.19 -22.09
N GLY A 161 2.26 8.01 -22.27
CA GLY A 161 2.20 9.30 -23.00
C GLY A 161 1.90 10.52 -22.12
N TYR A 162 1.98 10.39 -20.81
CA TYR A 162 1.86 11.51 -19.87
C TYR A 162 3.07 12.44 -19.99
N SER A 163 2.91 13.73 -19.65
CA SER A 163 4.05 14.62 -19.47
C SER A 163 4.83 14.23 -18.20
N GLN A 164 6.10 14.68 -18.07
CA GLN A 164 6.89 14.40 -16.87
C GLN A 164 6.17 14.82 -15.59
N ALA A 165 5.58 16.02 -15.56
CA ALA A 165 4.88 16.54 -14.39
C ALA A 165 3.61 15.74 -14.05
N ASP A 166 2.83 15.35 -15.08
CA ASP A 166 1.64 14.53 -14.87
C ASP A 166 2.01 13.10 -14.46
N ALA A 167 3.07 12.51 -15.06
CA ALA A 167 3.57 11.19 -14.70
C ALA A 167 4.05 11.12 -13.24
N GLU A 168 4.76 12.15 -12.77
CA GLU A 168 5.17 12.26 -11.35
C GLU A 168 3.97 12.44 -10.41
N ALA A 169 2.96 13.20 -10.81
CA ALA A 169 1.75 13.38 -10.03
C ALA A 169 0.95 12.07 -9.89
N GLU A 170 0.76 11.34 -10.99
CA GLU A 170 0.06 10.05 -10.98
C GLU A 170 0.87 8.97 -10.24
N ALA A 171 2.19 8.96 -10.39
CA ALA A 171 3.07 8.03 -9.68
C ALA A 171 2.94 8.19 -8.15
N CYS A 172 2.88 9.43 -7.65
CA CYS A 172 2.76 9.71 -6.21
C CYS A 172 1.47 9.15 -5.58
N LEU A 173 0.40 8.99 -6.37
CA LEU A 173 -0.85 8.42 -5.87
C LEU A 173 -0.75 6.92 -5.57
N MET A 174 0.29 6.24 -6.09
CA MET A 174 0.47 4.79 -5.98
C MET A 174 1.78 4.39 -5.31
N VAL A 175 2.83 5.17 -5.49
CA VAL A 175 4.15 4.92 -4.92
C VAL A 175 4.69 6.22 -4.35
N ALA A 176 4.84 6.30 -3.04
CA ALA A 176 5.39 7.46 -2.37
C ALA A 176 6.79 7.81 -2.91
N ARG A 177 7.12 9.11 -2.94
CA ARG A 177 8.49 9.55 -3.26
C ARG A 177 9.49 9.01 -2.23
N PRO A 178 10.78 8.89 -2.59
CA PRO A 178 11.82 8.67 -1.61
C PRO A 178 11.69 9.66 -0.45
N ASP A 179 11.93 9.16 0.76
CA ASP A 179 11.81 9.88 2.03
C ASP A 179 10.39 10.30 2.44
N THR A 180 9.35 9.85 1.70
CA THR A 180 7.94 10.08 2.06
C THR A 180 7.13 8.78 2.19
N SER A 181 7.82 7.63 2.24
CA SER A 181 7.22 6.30 2.35
C SER A 181 7.30 5.75 3.77
N GLU A 182 6.18 5.31 4.33
CA GLU A 182 6.11 4.66 5.65
C GLU A 182 6.86 3.34 5.72
N HIS A 183 7.11 2.67 4.59
CA HIS A 183 7.99 1.51 4.55
C HIS A 183 9.42 1.83 4.95
N GLN A 184 9.88 3.08 4.78
CA GLN A 184 11.20 3.52 5.25
C GLN A 184 11.23 3.74 6.77
N LEU A 185 10.07 3.81 7.45
CA LEU A 185 9.97 3.78 8.91
C LEU A 185 10.02 2.35 9.47
N GLY A 186 9.88 1.33 8.63
CA GLY A 186 9.70 -0.05 9.09
C GLY A 186 8.38 -0.31 9.84
N LEU A 187 7.39 0.58 9.69
CA LEU A 187 6.09 0.52 10.38
C LEU A 187 4.94 0.16 9.44
N ALA A 188 5.20 0.00 8.15
CA ALA A 188 4.22 -0.40 7.15
C ALA A 188 4.50 -1.80 6.62
N ALA A 189 3.45 -2.56 6.37
CA ALA A 189 3.46 -3.87 5.73
C ALA A 189 2.38 -3.94 4.65
N ASP A 190 2.78 -4.35 3.44
CA ASP A 190 1.85 -4.73 2.39
C ASP A 190 1.51 -6.20 2.58
N ILE A 191 0.25 -6.48 2.97
CA ILE A 191 -0.25 -7.82 3.29
C ILE A 191 -1.30 -8.20 2.24
N VAL A 192 -1.15 -9.36 1.63
CA VAL A 192 -2.01 -9.87 0.57
C VAL A 192 -2.44 -11.31 0.86
N ALA A 193 -3.45 -11.81 0.15
CA ALA A 193 -3.74 -13.24 0.13
C ALA A 193 -2.62 -13.99 -0.61
N ALA A 194 -2.13 -15.11 -0.08
CA ALA A 194 -1.02 -15.87 -0.65
C ALA A 194 -1.31 -16.40 -2.06
N ASP A 195 -2.57 -16.66 -2.38
CA ASP A 195 -3.03 -17.11 -3.69
C ASP A 195 -3.39 -15.96 -4.66
N TYR A 196 -3.43 -14.72 -4.16
CA TYR A 196 -3.66 -13.52 -4.97
C TYR A 196 -2.70 -12.40 -4.56
N GLN A 197 -1.47 -12.42 -5.12
CA GLN A 197 -0.40 -11.47 -4.73
C GLN A 197 -0.32 -10.25 -5.66
N VAL A 198 -1.44 -9.80 -6.20
CA VAL A 198 -1.52 -8.59 -7.02
C VAL A 198 -1.92 -7.41 -6.13
N LEU A 199 -1.15 -6.32 -6.17
CA LEU A 199 -1.45 -5.09 -5.42
C LEU A 199 -2.43 -4.23 -6.22
N ASP A 200 -3.71 -4.59 -6.16
CA ASP A 200 -4.80 -3.83 -6.75
C ASP A 200 -6.05 -3.82 -5.83
N ALA A 201 -7.05 -3.04 -6.19
CA ALA A 201 -8.27 -2.90 -5.39
C ALA A 201 -9.04 -4.22 -5.20
N SER A 202 -8.80 -5.26 -6.01
CA SER A 202 -9.48 -6.56 -5.87
C SER A 202 -9.06 -7.30 -4.60
N GLN A 203 -7.92 -6.92 -3.99
CA GLN A 203 -7.52 -7.40 -2.67
C GLN A 203 -8.64 -7.24 -1.63
N GLU A 204 -9.41 -6.16 -1.67
CA GLU A 204 -10.51 -5.91 -0.73
C GLU A 204 -11.53 -7.05 -0.64
N ASN A 205 -11.63 -7.88 -1.70
CA ASN A 205 -12.57 -8.98 -1.80
C ASN A 205 -11.98 -10.31 -1.28
N THR A 206 -10.70 -10.36 -0.92
CA THR A 206 -10.09 -11.57 -0.35
C THR A 206 -10.53 -11.77 1.11
N PRO A 207 -10.65 -13.02 1.58
CA PRO A 207 -10.93 -13.29 2.99
C PRO A 207 -9.90 -12.67 3.93
N GLU A 208 -8.63 -12.63 3.53
CA GLU A 208 -7.53 -12.03 4.29
C GLU A 208 -7.77 -10.54 4.53
N GLN A 209 -8.14 -9.79 3.48
CA GLN A 209 -8.38 -8.35 3.64
C GLN A 209 -9.64 -8.07 4.44
N GLN A 210 -10.69 -8.87 4.29
CA GLN A 210 -11.91 -8.74 5.09
C GLN A 210 -11.63 -8.97 6.58
N TRP A 211 -10.80 -9.97 6.90
CA TRP A 211 -10.35 -10.21 8.26
C TRP A 211 -9.50 -9.05 8.80
N LEU A 212 -8.51 -8.59 8.02
CA LEU A 212 -7.66 -7.47 8.40
C LEU A 212 -8.46 -6.20 8.68
N LEU A 213 -9.44 -5.86 7.83
CA LEU A 213 -10.33 -4.71 8.05
C LEU A 213 -11.16 -4.82 9.34
N ALA A 214 -11.51 -6.03 9.76
CA ALA A 214 -12.28 -6.27 10.98
C ALA A 214 -11.42 -6.28 12.25
N HIS A 215 -10.13 -6.69 12.16
CA HIS A 215 -9.33 -7.08 13.33
C HIS A 215 -7.96 -6.38 13.46
N CYS A 216 -7.45 -5.70 12.43
CA CYS A 216 -6.08 -5.15 12.46
C CYS A 216 -5.83 -4.22 13.64
N GLN A 217 -6.84 -3.47 14.11
CA GLN A 217 -6.74 -2.56 15.26
C GLN A 217 -6.46 -3.30 16.57
N GLU A 218 -6.86 -4.56 16.71
CA GLU A 218 -6.59 -5.38 17.89
C GLU A 218 -5.10 -5.65 18.07
N TYR A 219 -4.33 -5.56 16.97
CA TYR A 219 -2.88 -5.73 16.92
C TYR A 219 -2.13 -4.39 16.78
N GLY A 220 -2.85 -3.27 16.76
CA GLY A 220 -2.27 -1.94 16.67
C GLY A 220 -2.01 -1.47 15.24
N PHE A 221 -2.62 -2.09 14.26
CA PHE A 221 -2.54 -1.70 12.86
C PHE A 221 -3.79 -0.98 12.37
N ILE A 222 -3.64 -0.18 11.34
CA ILE A 222 -4.74 0.48 10.62
C ILE A 222 -4.62 0.19 9.12
N LEU A 223 -5.75 0.20 8.42
CA LEU A 223 -5.75 0.43 6.98
C LEU A 223 -5.32 1.87 6.72
N ARG A 224 -4.10 2.06 6.21
CA ARG A 224 -3.47 3.37 6.15
C ARG A 224 -4.07 4.32 5.13
N TYR A 225 -4.45 3.80 3.97
CA TYR A 225 -4.97 4.55 2.84
C TYR A 225 -6.40 4.12 2.50
N PRO A 226 -7.39 4.47 3.36
CA PRO A 226 -8.77 4.06 3.16
C PRO A 226 -9.43 4.82 2.01
N SER A 227 -10.46 4.22 1.42
CA SER A 227 -11.23 4.84 0.33
C SER A 227 -11.82 6.19 0.77
N GLY A 228 -11.76 7.18 -0.13
CA GLY A 228 -12.28 8.53 0.10
C GLY A 228 -11.39 9.45 0.94
N LYS A 229 -10.15 9.06 1.27
CA LYS A 229 -9.20 9.87 2.04
C LYS A 229 -7.97 10.32 1.25
N THR A 230 -7.94 10.12 -0.07
CA THR A 230 -6.80 10.49 -0.93
C THR A 230 -6.42 11.97 -0.80
N ASP A 231 -7.41 12.87 -0.65
CA ASP A 231 -7.16 14.30 -0.47
C ASP A 231 -6.40 14.63 0.83
N ARG A 232 -6.42 13.72 1.82
CA ARG A 232 -5.75 13.85 3.11
C ARG A 232 -4.42 13.11 3.13
N THR A 233 -4.38 11.92 2.60
CA THR A 233 -3.22 11.03 2.67
C THR A 233 -2.23 11.25 1.52
N GLY A 234 -2.69 11.80 0.38
CA GLY A 234 -1.93 11.93 -0.85
C GLY A 234 -1.75 10.62 -1.62
N VAL A 235 -2.31 9.51 -1.13
CA VAL A 235 -2.21 8.17 -1.72
C VAL A 235 -3.61 7.65 -2.04
N SER A 236 -3.74 6.93 -3.15
CA SER A 236 -4.98 6.25 -3.54
C SER A 236 -5.35 5.15 -2.54
N TYR A 237 -6.57 4.60 -2.68
CA TYR A 237 -7.00 3.47 -1.88
C TYR A 237 -6.09 2.25 -2.08
N GLU A 238 -5.52 1.75 -0.98
CA GLU A 238 -4.63 0.59 -0.95
C GLU A 238 -5.09 -0.42 0.10
N PRO A 239 -5.96 -1.38 -0.23
CA PRO A 239 -6.48 -2.36 0.73
C PRO A 239 -5.41 -3.26 1.34
N TRP A 240 -4.23 -3.34 0.77
CA TRP A 240 -3.10 -4.17 1.24
C TRP A 240 -2.18 -3.47 2.23
N HIS A 241 -2.19 -2.12 2.33
CA HIS A 241 -1.22 -1.35 3.09
C HIS A 241 -1.66 -1.10 4.53
N TYR A 242 -1.01 -1.79 5.46
CA TYR A 242 -1.27 -1.67 6.90
C TYR A 242 -0.13 -0.98 7.63
N ARG A 243 -0.49 -0.01 8.48
CA ARG A 243 0.44 0.79 9.27
C ARG A 243 0.28 0.49 10.77
N TYR A 244 1.40 0.20 11.46
CA TYR A 244 1.42 0.10 12.92
C TYR A 244 1.38 1.50 13.56
N VAL A 245 0.44 1.69 14.48
CA VAL A 245 0.20 2.94 15.22
C VAL A 245 -0.06 2.69 16.71
N GLY A 246 0.12 1.43 17.18
CA GLY A 246 -0.22 1.01 18.54
C GLY A 246 -1.73 0.84 18.75
N LYS A 247 -2.12 -0.05 19.67
CA LYS A 247 -3.52 -0.50 19.82
C LYS A 247 -4.51 0.63 20.11
N ALA A 248 -4.17 1.54 21.01
CA ALA A 248 -5.09 2.63 21.40
C ALA A 248 -5.39 3.58 20.24
N ALA A 249 -4.37 3.95 19.46
CA ALA A 249 -4.55 4.80 18.29
C ALA A 249 -5.26 4.04 17.16
N ALA A 250 -4.91 2.78 16.93
CA ALA A 250 -5.53 1.94 15.92
C ALA A 250 -7.04 1.77 16.17
N GLU A 251 -7.46 1.47 17.40
CA GLU A 251 -8.86 1.38 17.77
C GLU A 251 -9.59 2.72 17.51
N ALA A 252 -9.02 3.83 17.95
CA ALA A 252 -9.63 5.15 17.77
C ALA A 252 -9.78 5.52 16.29
N ILE A 253 -8.76 5.26 15.47
CA ILE A 253 -8.75 5.55 14.03
C ILE A 253 -9.77 4.69 13.30
N MET A 254 -9.74 3.36 13.50
CA MET A 254 -10.60 2.43 12.78
C MET A 254 -12.08 2.60 13.16
N VAL A 255 -12.39 2.79 14.45
CA VAL A 255 -13.79 2.99 14.93
C VAL A 255 -14.38 4.29 14.41
N GLN A 256 -13.57 5.36 14.31
CA GLN A 256 -14.05 6.67 13.85
C GLN A 256 -13.94 6.85 12.32
N GLY A 257 -13.32 5.91 11.60
CA GLY A 257 -13.12 6.01 10.14
C GLY A 257 -12.18 7.16 9.75
N LEU A 258 -11.18 7.44 10.58
CA LEU A 258 -10.17 8.47 10.33
C LEU A 258 -9.00 7.91 9.50
N CYS A 259 -8.22 8.80 8.88
CA CYS A 259 -6.85 8.48 8.50
C CYS A 259 -5.87 8.95 9.61
N LEU A 260 -4.59 8.58 9.49
CA LEU A 260 -3.59 8.92 10.51
C LEU A 260 -3.44 10.44 10.68
N GLU A 261 -3.49 11.20 9.59
CA GLU A 261 -3.41 12.67 9.59
C GLU A 261 -4.54 13.28 10.43
N GLU A 262 -5.79 12.86 10.20
CA GLU A 262 -6.95 13.35 10.94
C GLU A 262 -6.89 12.99 12.42
N TYR A 263 -6.39 11.79 12.74
CA TYR A 263 -6.21 11.39 14.13
C TYR A 263 -5.18 12.25 14.84
N LEU A 264 -4.02 12.51 14.24
CA LEU A 264 -2.97 13.34 14.83
C LEU A 264 -3.45 14.78 15.04
N GLU A 265 -4.14 15.36 14.05
CA GLU A 265 -4.77 16.69 14.20
C GLU A 265 -5.76 16.73 15.37
N SER A 266 -6.46 15.64 15.65
CA SER A 266 -7.41 15.57 16.78
C SER A 266 -6.74 15.56 18.15
N LEU A 267 -5.45 15.18 18.22
CA LEU A 267 -4.68 15.19 19.48
C LEU A 267 -4.14 16.58 19.83
N GLU A 268 -4.06 17.48 18.84
CA GLU A 268 -3.56 18.85 19.01
C GLU A 268 -4.65 19.85 19.41
N ASN A 269 -5.94 19.47 19.34
CA ASN A 269 -7.11 20.31 19.66
C ASN A 269 -7.73 19.94 21.01
#